data_fe46286f6a856ee9623404c6ddfddfb4
#
_entry.id   fe46286f6a856ee9623404c6ddfddfb4
#
_cell.length_a   1.000
_cell.length_b   1.000
_cell.length_c   1.000
_cell.angle_alpha   90.00
_cell.angle_beta   90.00
_cell.angle_gamma   90.00
#
_symmetry.space_group_name_H-M   'P 1'
#
loop_
_entity.id
_entity.type
_entity.pdbx_description
1 polymer ?
#
loop_
_entity_poly.entity_id
_entity_poly.type
_entity_poly.pdbx_seq_one_letter_code
_entity_poly.pdbx_strand_id
1 'polypeptide(L)'
;MKQVLYLIFAVSLLTTIPLQAQDGKQAQTLLEQAQNALFSNPKQASYYAAQAAALFPEDEPNETRAQAMILYCQAEQLLGNFDLSIKNLYDTQRYINPANKRQTAQLYSLMGRVYSKLGDYNKGIELNDKATSIFKSLGDSASVAGCYNERGVMHYLLDEFLVAERFLQRALTINRAQRNLKEIATNLNNLCLYQGDTKKKLSFIQEAIAINKNLDAQWSLGENYNNMGKQYYFGEQYPKALEALQKAYEYARNIGAKELICDYYEYSSWVYAAIGDYDQAYKRLSQMYALSKELQSSNKLRNIEQEISYKRYQDQKYATEMQEQTYKIELLKRNLWLLGSILVLGLAFSIFLYKWYKRRKGLQPVSYTHLRAHETCADL
;
A
#
# COMPACT_ATOMS: atom_id res chain seq x y z
N MET A 1 37.40 -5.60 -30.09
CA MET A 1 36.47 -4.70 -29.41
C MET A 1 35.14 -5.38 -29.04
N LYS A 2 34.42 -6.09 -29.92
CA LYS A 2 33.14 -6.77 -29.58
C LYS A 2 33.27 -7.82 -28.46
N GLN A 3 34.35 -8.61 -28.44
CA GLN A 3 34.57 -9.63 -27.39
C GLN A 3 34.89 -9.03 -26.02
N VAL A 4 35.55 -7.87 -25.95
CA VAL A 4 35.84 -7.15 -24.69
C VAL A 4 34.58 -6.51 -24.12
N LEU A 5 33.66 -6.02 -24.98
CA LEU A 5 32.36 -5.51 -24.54
C LEU A 5 31.48 -6.63 -23.96
N TYR A 6 31.49 -7.83 -24.56
CA TYR A 6 30.76 -8.99 -24.02
C TYR A 6 31.30 -9.46 -22.67
N LEU A 7 32.63 -9.40 -22.48
CA LEU A 7 33.27 -9.76 -21.20
C LEU A 7 32.93 -8.74 -20.09
N ILE A 8 32.92 -7.44 -20.41
CA ILE A 8 32.54 -6.39 -19.47
C ILE A 8 31.06 -6.50 -19.10
N PHE A 9 30.18 -6.80 -20.05
CA PHE A 9 28.76 -7.02 -19.80
C PHE A 9 28.52 -8.29 -18.97
N ALA A 10 29.23 -9.39 -19.23
CA ALA A 10 29.15 -10.64 -18.47
C ALA A 10 29.71 -10.50 -17.05
N VAL A 11 30.77 -9.73 -16.84
CA VAL A 11 31.36 -9.48 -15.52
C VAL A 11 30.45 -8.53 -14.70
N SER A 12 29.81 -7.53 -15.31
CA SER A 12 28.86 -6.66 -14.62
C SER A 12 27.60 -7.43 -14.20
N LEU A 13 27.10 -8.38 -15.01
CA LEU A 13 25.97 -9.24 -14.65
C LEU A 13 26.33 -10.22 -13.53
N LEU A 14 27.55 -10.74 -13.48
CA LEU A 14 28.01 -11.68 -12.45
C LEU A 14 28.26 -11.01 -11.09
N THR A 15 28.48 -9.70 -11.04
CA THR A 15 28.67 -8.95 -9.78
C THR A 15 27.38 -8.36 -9.23
N THR A 16 26.36 -8.12 -10.07
CA THR A 16 25.07 -7.56 -9.64
C THR A 16 24.12 -8.61 -9.05
N ILE A 17 24.14 -9.84 -9.57
CA ILE A 17 23.28 -10.93 -9.08
C ILE A 17 23.55 -11.30 -7.60
N PRO A 18 24.79 -11.46 -7.11
CA PRO A 18 25.04 -11.75 -5.69
C PRO A 18 24.68 -10.58 -4.77
N LEU A 19 24.82 -9.31 -5.22
CA LEU A 19 24.46 -8.14 -4.42
C LEU A 19 22.95 -8.04 -4.19
N GLN A 20 22.14 -8.17 -5.25
CA GLN A 20 20.67 -8.19 -5.14
C GLN A 20 20.14 -9.36 -4.30
N ALA A 21 20.78 -10.53 -4.37
CA ALA A 21 20.41 -11.68 -3.54
C ALA A 21 20.73 -11.46 -2.06
N GLN A 22 21.80 -10.72 -1.76
CA GLN A 22 22.18 -10.36 -0.40
C GLN A 22 21.23 -9.31 0.18
N ASP A 23 20.89 -8.27 -0.60
CA ASP A 23 19.92 -7.24 -0.23
C ASP A 23 18.53 -7.83 0.03
N GLY A 24 18.09 -8.78 -0.81
CA GLY A 24 16.83 -9.50 -0.63
C GLY A 24 16.76 -10.30 0.67
N LYS A 25 17.85 -11.01 1.03
CA LYS A 25 17.92 -11.76 2.29
C LYS A 25 17.97 -10.83 3.51
N GLN A 26 18.71 -9.74 3.42
CA GLN A 26 18.76 -8.73 4.48
C GLN A 26 17.39 -8.07 4.68
N ALA A 27 16.71 -7.70 3.59
CA ALA A 27 15.37 -7.13 3.65
C ALA A 27 14.37 -8.09 4.29
N GLN A 28 14.41 -9.39 3.96
CA GLN A 28 13.54 -10.39 4.57
C GLN A 28 13.75 -10.48 6.09
N THR A 29 15.00 -10.47 6.55
CA THR A 29 15.32 -10.45 7.99
C THR A 29 14.76 -9.19 8.67
N LEU A 30 14.93 -8.01 8.05
CA LEU A 30 14.39 -6.77 8.58
C LEU A 30 12.86 -6.76 8.60
N LEU A 31 12.20 -7.33 7.58
CA LEU A 31 10.74 -7.48 7.54
C LEU A 31 10.24 -8.37 8.68
N GLU A 32 10.89 -9.49 8.95
CA GLU A 32 10.56 -10.37 10.06
C GLU A 32 10.73 -9.65 11.41
N GLN A 33 11.82 -8.91 11.60
CA GLN A 33 12.04 -8.09 12.79
C GLN A 33 10.96 -7.01 12.94
N ALA A 34 10.59 -6.33 11.85
CA ALA A 34 9.53 -5.33 11.85
C ALA A 34 8.18 -5.94 12.22
N GLN A 35 7.85 -7.10 11.63
CA GLN A 35 6.59 -7.81 11.90
C GLN A 35 6.50 -8.27 13.36
N ASN A 36 7.58 -8.79 13.94
CA ASN A 36 7.62 -9.24 15.32
C ASN A 36 7.54 -8.08 16.31
N ALA A 37 8.13 -6.93 15.98
CA ALA A 37 8.11 -5.74 16.83
C ALA A 37 6.81 -4.91 16.72
N LEU A 38 5.97 -5.15 15.73
CA LEU A 38 4.87 -4.24 15.36
C LEU A 38 3.95 -3.85 16.52
N PHE A 39 3.59 -4.79 17.39
CA PHE A 39 2.68 -4.55 18.52
C PHE A 39 3.39 -4.50 19.87
N SER A 40 4.65 -4.96 19.96
CA SER A 40 5.46 -4.86 21.16
C SER A 40 6.27 -3.56 21.22
N ASN A 41 6.81 -3.12 20.08
CA ASN A 41 7.56 -1.87 19.96
C ASN A 41 7.38 -1.24 18.57
N PRO A 42 6.28 -0.51 18.33
CA PRO A 42 6.00 0.09 17.01
C PRO A 42 7.10 1.02 16.50
N LYS A 43 7.85 1.71 17.36
CA LYS A 43 8.99 2.54 16.95
C LYS A 43 10.09 1.72 16.29
N GLN A 44 10.40 0.57 16.88
CA GLN A 44 11.40 -0.34 16.35
C GLN A 44 10.91 -1.03 15.07
N ALA A 45 9.62 -1.35 15.00
CA ALA A 45 8.99 -1.87 13.78
C ALA A 45 9.09 -0.88 12.63
N SER A 46 8.76 0.39 12.87
CA SER A 46 8.90 1.49 11.90
C SER A 46 10.34 1.60 11.40
N TYR A 47 11.31 1.57 12.30
CA TYR A 47 12.73 1.64 11.96
C TYR A 47 13.19 0.47 11.06
N TYR A 48 12.88 -0.77 11.43
CA TYR A 48 13.25 -1.94 10.63
C TYR A 48 12.56 -1.95 9.26
N ALA A 49 11.29 -1.58 9.21
CA ALA A 49 10.55 -1.51 7.97
C ALA A 49 11.10 -0.43 7.02
N ALA A 50 11.48 0.75 7.55
CA ALA A 50 12.13 1.79 6.77
C ALA A 50 13.49 1.34 6.22
N GLN A 51 14.30 0.65 7.03
CA GLN A 51 15.57 0.08 6.57
C GLN A 51 15.38 -0.98 5.49
N ALA A 52 14.38 -1.87 5.62
CA ALA A 52 14.07 -2.85 4.59
C ALA A 52 13.68 -2.18 3.27
N ALA A 53 12.86 -1.13 3.31
CA ALA A 53 12.47 -0.38 2.13
C ALA A 53 13.65 0.32 1.44
N ALA A 54 14.59 0.85 2.21
CA ALA A 54 15.76 1.59 1.70
C ALA A 54 16.77 0.71 0.93
N LEU A 55 16.68 -0.62 1.04
CA LEU A 55 17.52 -1.54 0.28
C LEU A 55 17.14 -1.62 -1.22
N PHE A 56 16.00 -1.06 -1.62
CA PHE A 56 15.52 -1.12 -2.99
C PHE A 56 15.31 0.28 -3.59
N PRO A 57 15.52 0.45 -4.91
CA PRO A 57 15.32 1.72 -5.60
C PRO A 57 13.90 2.26 -5.46
N GLU A 58 13.76 3.60 -5.59
CA GLU A 58 12.46 4.27 -5.50
C GLU A 58 11.70 4.30 -6.84
N ASP A 59 12.36 4.00 -7.93
CA ASP A 59 11.85 4.24 -9.28
C ASP A 59 11.18 3.02 -9.91
N GLU A 60 11.29 1.84 -9.28
CA GLU A 60 10.80 0.59 -9.85
C GLU A 60 9.80 -0.13 -8.93
N PRO A 61 8.75 -0.78 -9.48
CA PRO A 61 7.87 -1.65 -8.71
C PRO A 61 8.67 -2.78 -8.05
N ASN A 62 8.54 -2.90 -6.73
CA ASN A 62 9.23 -3.93 -5.95
C ASN A 62 8.34 -4.43 -4.82
N GLU A 63 8.00 -5.72 -4.86
CA GLU A 63 7.07 -6.33 -3.88
C GLU A 63 7.61 -6.30 -2.44
N THR A 64 8.91 -6.47 -2.26
CA THR A 64 9.55 -6.44 -0.94
C THR A 64 9.55 -5.03 -0.37
N ARG A 65 9.87 -4.02 -1.20
CA ARG A 65 9.75 -2.62 -0.82
C ARG A 65 8.31 -2.25 -0.46
N ALA A 66 7.34 -2.66 -1.30
CA ALA A 66 5.92 -2.41 -1.01
C ALA A 66 5.50 -3.03 0.33
N GLN A 67 5.93 -4.27 0.63
CA GLN A 67 5.65 -4.92 1.90
C GLN A 67 6.29 -4.19 3.08
N ALA A 68 7.52 -3.71 2.93
CA ALA A 68 8.22 -2.92 3.93
C ALA A 68 7.50 -1.60 4.21
N MET A 69 7.08 -0.88 3.18
CA MET A 69 6.32 0.36 3.32
C MET A 69 4.94 0.15 3.93
N ILE A 70 4.27 -0.98 3.63
CA ILE A 70 3.02 -1.38 4.30
C ILE A 70 3.24 -1.55 5.81
N LEU A 71 4.29 -2.27 6.23
CA LEU A 71 4.62 -2.45 7.65
C LEU A 71 5.03 -1.13 8.32
N TYR A 72 5.81 -0.31 7.62
CA TYR A 72 6.17 1.03 8.08
C TYR A 72 4.91 1.85 8.38
N CYS A 73 3.97 1.92 7.42
CA CYS A 73 2.72 2.65 7.60
C CYS A 73 1.84 2.08 8.72
N GLN A 74 1.84 0.75 8.92
CA GLN A 74 1.17 0.14 10.06
C GLN A 74 1.77 0.59 11.40
N ALA A 75 3.09 0.60 11.52
CA ALA A 75 3.78 1.05 12.72
C ALA A 75 3.50 2.53 13.00
N GLU A 76 3.53 3.38 11.97
CA GLU A 76 3.21 4.81 12.10
C GLU A 76 1.75 5.05 12.55
N GLN A 77 0.80 4.21 12.12
CA GLN A 77 -0.57 4.26 12.63
C GLN A 77 -0.65 3.96 14.12
N LEU A 78 0.08 2.95 14.62
CA LEU A 78 0.13 2.61 16.04
C LEU A 78 0.80 3.71 16.89
N LEU A 79 1.67 4.52 16.28
CA LEU A 79 2.30 5.68 16.90
C LEU A 79 1.41 6.94 16.82
N GLY A 80 0.29 6.90 16.08
CA GLY A 80 -0.61 8.03 15.88
C GLY A 80 -0.15 9.02 14.81
N ASN A 81 0.81 8.65 13.95
CA ASN A 81 1.31 9.49 12.87
C ASN A 81 0.49 9.26 11.58
N PHE A 82 -0.82 9.55 11.63
CA PHE A 82 -1.78 9.23 10.58
C PHE A 82 -1.53 9.99 9.27
N ASP A 83 -1.11 11.24 9.34
CA ASP A 83 -0.74 12.08 8.19
C ASP A 83 0.45 11.50 7.43
N LEU A 84 1.50 11.09 8.16
CA LEU A 84 2.65 10.43 7.57
C LEU A 84 2.27 9.07 6.96
N SER A 85 1.44 8.29 7.65
CA SER A 85 0.99 6.99 7.17
C SER A 85 0.19 7.12 5.87
N ILE A 86 -0.82 8.01 5.78
CA ILE A 86 -1.64 8.11 4.57
C ILE A 86 -0.84 8.58 3.36
N LYS A 87 0.08 9.54 3.55
CA LYS A 87 0.97 10.00 2.47
C LYS A 87 1.82 8.86 1.92
N ASN A 88 2.47 8.09 2.81
CA ASN A 88 3.30 6.96 2.41
C ASN A 88 2.49 5.81 1.80
N LEU A 89 1.25 5.57 2.23
CA LEU A 89 0.37 4.57 1.60
C LEU A 89 0.04 4.93 0.15
N TYR A 90 -0.19 6.21 -0.15
CA TYR A 90 -0.38 6.64 -1.53
C TYR A 90 0.89 6.49 -2.38
N ASP A 91 2.06 6.79 -1.82
CA ASP A 91 3.32 6.57 -2.53
C ASP A 91 3.63 5.08 -2.71
N THR A 92 3.29 4.24 -1.72
CA THR A 92 3.45 2.78 -1.78
C THR A 92 2.71 2.14 -2.94
N GLN A 93 1.58 2.72 -3.38
CA GLN A 93 0.81 2.23 -4.52
C GLN A 93 1.66 2.07 -5.80
N ARG A 94 2.73 2.86 -5.96
CA ARG A 94 3.63 2.81 -7.13
C ARG A 94 4.52 1.57 -7.14
N TYR A 95 4.82 1.02 -5.96
CA TYR A 95 5.71 -0.14 -5.81
C TYR A 95 4.97 -1.46 -5.88
N ILE A 96 3.63 -1.43 -5.81
CA ILE A 96 2.81 -2.63 -5.86
C ILE A 96 2.67 -3.09 -7.31
N ASN A 97 3.08 -4.31 -7.58
CA ASN A 97 2.77 -4.96 -8.86
C ASN A 97 1.23 -5.07 -8.99
N PRO A 98 0.62 -4.57 -10.09
CA PRO A 98 -0.83 -4.66 -10.30
C PRO A 98 -1.40 -6.08 -10.25
N ALA A 99 -0.58 -7.10 -10.53
CA ALA A 99 -0.94 -8.51 -10.40
C ALA A 99 -0.99 -8.99 -8.94
N ASN A 100 -0.30 -8.31 -8.01
CA ASN A 100 -0.29 -8.66 -6.58
C ASN A 100 -1.54 -8.11 -5.87
N LYS A 101 -2.67 -8.78 -6.09
CA LYS A 101 -3.96 -8.41 -5.50
C LYS A 101 -3.93 -8.38 -3.98
N ARG A 102 -3.12 -9.23 -3.33
CA ARG A 102 -3.00 -9.26 -1.87
C ARG A 102 -2.44 -7.96 -1.31
N GLN A 103 -1.31 -7.46 -1.85
CA GLN A 103 -0.73 -6.18 -1.41
C GLN A 103 -1.67 -5.01 -1.69
N THR A 104 -2.36 -5.01 -2.83
CA THR A 104 -3.38 -4.01 -3.16
C THR A 104 -4.50 -3.99 -2.11
N ALA A 105 -4.99 -5.15 -1.69
CA ALA A 105 -6.02 -5.24 -0.65
C ALA A 105 -5.52 -4.77 0.72
N GLN A 106 -4.29 -5.13 1.11
CA GLN A 106 -3.66 -4.65 2.33
C GLN A 106 -3.54 -3.12 2.34
N LEU A 107 -3.12 -2.53 1.21
CA LEU A 107 -3.04 -1.09 1.05
C LEU A 107 -4.41 -0.42 1.28
N TYR A 108 -5.47 -0.89 0.61
CA TYR A 108 -6.81 -0.34 0.79
C TYR A 108 -7.33 -0.50 2.23
N SER A 109 -7.08 -1.63 2.87
CA SER A 109 -7.46 -1.85 4.28
C SER A 109 -6.78 -0.84 5.21
N LEU A 110 -5.47 -0.61 5.03
CA LEU A 110 -4.72 0.36 5.83
C LEU A 110 -5.15 1.80 5.57
N MET A 111 -5.36 2.17 4.31
CA MET A 111 -5.88 3.49 3.96
C MET A 111 -7.26 3.72 4.59
N GLY A 112 -8.15 2.72 4.51
CA GLY A 112 -9.47 2.78 5.12
C GLY A 112 -9.42 3.02 6.63
N ARG A 113 -8.49 2.37 7.33
CA ARG A 113 -8.25 2.59 8.76
C ARG A 113 -7.78 4.02 9.06
N VAL A 114 -6.83 4.54 8.27
CA VAL A 114 -6.35 5.92 8.48
C VAL A 114 -7.46 6.93 8.25
N TYR A 115 -8.27 6.79 7.18
CA TYR A 115 -9.41 7.67 6.95
C TYR A 115 -10.41 7.64 8.11
N SER A 116 -10.68 6.45 8.66
CA SER A 116 -11.51 6.29 9.86
C SER A 116 -10.93 7.05 11.07
N LYS A 117 -9.61 6.95 11.31
CA LYS A 117 -8.92 7.67 12.40
C LYS A 117 -8.89 9.19 12.20
N LEU A 118 -8.94 9.65 10.97
CA LEU A 118 -9.03 11.07 10.61
C LEU A 118 -10.47 11.59 10.55
N GLY A 119 -11.48 10.75 10.84
CA GLY A 119 -12.88 11.10 10.92
C GLY A 119 -13.68 10.95 9.62
N ASP A 120 -13.06 10.55 8.51
CA ASP A 120 -13.79 10.25 7.26
C ASP A 120 -14.19 8.76 7.22
N TYR A 121 -15.23 8.44 7.98
CA TYR A 121 -15.73 7.06 8.11
C TYR A 121 -16.28 6.52 6.80
N ASN A 122 -16.93 7.35 5.99
CA ASN A 122 -17.50 6.93 4.70
C ASN A 122 -16.42 6.49 3.72
N LYS A 123 -15.35 7.27 3.61
CA LYS A 123 -14.18 6.92 2.80
C LYS A 123 -13.48 5.69 3.34
N GLY A 124 -13.39 5.58 4.67
CA GLY A 124 -12.86 4.40 5.36
C GLY A 124 -13.63 3.13 4.97
N ILE A 125 -14.97 3.16 5.00
CA ILE A 125 -15.85 2.04 4.61
C ILE A 125 -15.67 1.70 3.13
N GLU A 126 -15.66 2.69 2.22
CA GLU A 126 -15.45 2.47 0.77
C GLU A 126 -14.16 1.68 0.49
N LEU A 127 -13.06 2.10 1.11
CA LEU A 127 -11.75 1.46 0.94
C LEU A 127 -11.72 0.06 1.58
N ASN A 128 -12.33 -0.11 2.74
CA ASN A 128 -12.47 -1.40 3.40
C ASN A 128 -13.32 -2.38 2.56
N ASP A 129 -14.35 -1.92 1.84
CA ASP A 129 -15.13 -2.74 0.93
C ASP A 129 -14.32 -3.23 -0.26
N LYS A 130 -13.48 -2.36 -0.84
CA LYS A 130 -12.53 -2.74 -1.90
C LYS A 130 -11.57 -3.83 -1.42
N ALA A 131 -10.97 -3.65 -0.24
CA ALA A 131 -10.09 -4.63 0.37
C ALA A 131 -10.80 -5.97 0.62
N THR A 132 -11.99 -5.92 1.24
CA THR A 132 -12.81 -7.10 1.55
C THR A 132 -13.17 -7.90 0.29
N SER A 133 -13.55 -7.22 -0.79
CA SER A 133 -13.89 -7.86 -2.07
C SER A 133 -12.68 -8.62 -2.63
N ILE A 134 -11.51 -8.01 -2.60
CA ILE A 134 -10.27 -8.64 -3.10
C ILE A 134 -9.89 -9.83 -2.21
N PHE A 135 -9.87 -9.68 -0.87
CA PHE A 135 -9.54 -10.79 0.04
C PHE A 135 -10.51 -11.97 -0.10
N LYS A 136 -11.81 -11.71 -0.32
CA LYS A 136 -12.79 -12.76 -0.64
C LYS A 136 -12.43 -13.49 -1.94
N SER A 137 -12.05 -12.77 -2.98
CA SER A 137 -11.64 -13.38 -4.26
C SER A 137 -10.38 -14.23 -4.15
N LEU A 138 -9.53 -13.94 -3.16
CA LEU A 138 -8.32 -14.70 -2.83
C LEU A 138 -8.56 -15.87 -1.86
N GLY A 139 -9.77 -16.05 -1.33
CA GLY A 139 -10.08 -17.04 -0.29
C GLY A 139 -9.43 -16.72 1.07
N ASP A 140 -8.95 -15.50 1.27
CA ASP A 140 -8.25 -15.07 2.49
C ASP A 140 -9.25 -14.69 3.59
N SER A 141 -9.80 -15.69 4.25
CA SER A 141 -10.79 -15.50 5.31
C SER A 141 -10.23 -14.75 6.52
N ALA A 142 -8.93 -14.87 6.83
CA ALA A 142 -8.30 -14.14 7.93
C ALA A 142 -8.31 -12.63 7.69
N SER A 143 -7.88 -12.19 6.51
CA SER A 143 -7.92 -10.78 6.12
C SER A 143 -9.36 -10.25 6.00
N VAL A 144 -10.32 -11.08 5.53
CA VAL A 144 -11.74 -10.73 5.54
C VAL A 144 -12.25 -10.48 6.96
N ALA A 145 -11.85 -11.31 7.93
CA ALA A 145 -12.23 -11.09 9.33
C ALA A 145 -11.63 -9.79 9.88
N GLY A 146 -10.39 -9.47 9.54
CA GLY A 146 -9.78 -8.17 9.86
C GLY A 146 -10.59 -6.99 9.29
N CYS A 147 -10.98 -7.06 8.01
CA CYS A 147 -11.84 -6.06 7.39
C CYS A 147 -13.21 -5.93 8.08
N TYR A 148 -13.82 -7.02 8.49
CA TYR A 148 -15.08 -6.99 9.24
C TYR A 148 -14.91 -6.34 10.62
N ASN A 149 -13.79 -6.60 11.30
CA ASN A 149 -13.47 -5.94 12.56
C ASN A 149 -13.38 -4.41 12.39
N GLU A 150 -12.58 -3.94 11.44
CA GLU A 150 -12.46 -2.52 11.12
C GLU A 150 -13.80 -1.88 10.75
N ARG A 151 -14.59 -2.58 9.94
CA ARG A 151 -15.92 -2.13 9.54
C ARG A 151 -16.86 -2.01 10.73
N GLY A 152 -16.80 -2.95 11.66
CA GLY A 152 -17.55 -2.87 12.93
C GLY A 152 -17.21 -1.62 13.72
N VAL A 153 -15.92 -1.28 13.83
CA VAL A 153 -15.46 -0.06 14.48
C VAL A 153 -15.99 1.19 13.77
N MET A 154 -15.91 1.27 12.44
CA MET A 154 -16.41 2.41 11.67
C MET A 154 -17.92 2.61 11.84
N HIS A 155 -18.73 1.53 11.79
CA HIS A 155 -20.16 1.62 12.04
C HIS A 155 -20.50 2.06 13.47
N TYR A 156 -19.67 1.67 14.45
CA TYR A 156 -19.83 2.20 15.81
C TYR A 156 -19.63 3.70 15.87
N LEU A 157 -18.59 4.21 15.22
CA LEU A 157 -18.29 5.64 15.19
C LEU A 157 -19.34 6.47 14.42
N LEU A 158 -20.19 5.78 13.66
CA LEU A 158 -21.40 6.32 12.98
C LEU A 158 -22.69 6.10 13.80
N ASP A 159 -22.59 5.65 15.07
CA ASP A 159 -23.72 5.32 15.94
C ASP A 159 -24.64 4.18 15.42
N GLU A 160 -24.16 3.40 14.46
CA GLU A 160 -24.86 2.26 13.85
C GLU A 160 -24.59 0.95 14.62
N PHE A 161 -24.89 0.92 15.93
CA PHE A 161 -24.45 -0.12 16.87
C PHE A 161 -24.83 -1.55 16.50
N LEU A 162 -26.05 -1.78 15.98
CA LEU A 162 -26.49 -3.12 15.57
C LEU A 162 -25.73 -3.66 14.35
N VAL A 163 -25.33 -2.76 13.45
CA VAL A 163 -24.52 -3.11 12.27
C VAL A 163 -23.09 -3.43 12.72
N ALA A 164 -22.53 -2.57 13.60
CA ALA A 164 -21.23 -2.75 14.19
C ALA A 164 -21.08 -4.11 14.86
N GLU A 165 -22.03 -4.47 15.74
CA GLU A 165 -22.03 -5.74 16.46
C GLU A 165 -22.02 -6.94 15.49
N ARG A 166 -22.88 -6.93 14.46
CA ARG A 166 -22.92 -8.01 13.47
C ARG A 166 -21.59 -8.24 12.77
N PHE A 167 -20.88 -7.17 12.41
CA PHE A 167 -19.58 -7.29 11.76
C PHE A 167 -18.52 -7.83 12.73
N LEU A 168 -18.48 -7.35 13.98
CA LEU A 168 -17.54 -7.82 14.99
C LEU A 168 -17.75 -9.30 15.34
N GLN A 169 -19.01 -9.74 15.47
CA GLN A 169 -19.33 -11.15 15.72
C GLN A 169 -18.91 -12.05 14.56
N ARG A 170 -19.14 -11.62 13.31
CA ARG A 170 -18.66 -12.35 12.13
C ARG A 170 -17.14 -12.48 12.13
N ALA A 171 -16.44 -11.40 12.44
CA ALA A 171 -14.97 -11.42 12.55
C ALA A 171 -14.51 -12.40 13.63
N LEU A 172 -15.10 -12.35 14.83
CA LEU A 172 -14.76 -13.27 15.94
C LEU A 172 -15.02 -14.73 15.58
N THR A 173 -16.14 -15.03 14.91
CA THR A 173 -16.46 -16.39 14.46
C THR A 173 -15.41 -16.95 13.53
N ILE A 174 -14.98 -16.18 12.54
CA ILE A 174 -13.92 -16.59 11.59
C ILE A 174 -12.58 -16.79 12.32
N ASN A 175 -12.21 -15.83 13.17
CA ASN A 175 -10.93 -15.88 13.88
C ASN A 175 -10.86 -17.03 14.87
N ARG A 176 -11.96 -17.37 15.57
CA ARG A 176 -12.04 -18.55 16.43
C ARG A 176 -11.91 -19.86 15.65
N ALA A 177 -12.56 -19.95 14.47
CA ALA A 177 -12.43 -21.12 13.60
C ALA A 177 -10.98 -21.34 13.12
N GLN A 178 -10.22 -20.25 12.91
CA GLN A 178 -8.84 -20.28 12.48
C GLN A 178 -7.83 -20.34 13.65
N ARG A 179 -8.28 -20.26 14.89
CA ARG A 179 -7.44 -20.17 16.10
C ARG A 179 -6.45 -18.99 16.07
N ASN A 180 -6.85 -17.89 15.44
CA ASN A 180 -6.03 -16.67 15.36
C ASN A 180 -6.16 -15.88 16.67
N LEU A 181 -5.33 -16.21 17.66
CA LEU A 181 -5.41 -15.66 19.01
C LEU A 181 -5.31 -14.14 19.04
N LYS A 182 -4.42 -13.56 18.24
CA LYS A 182 -4.25 -12.11 18.16
C LYS A 182 -5.54 -11.40 17.73
N GLU A 183 -6.14 -11.85 16.64
CA GLU A 183 -7.36 -11.27 16.12
C GLU A 183 -8.59 -11.58 17.00
N ILE A 184 -8.59 -12.72 17.70
CA ILE A 184 -9.60 -13.01 18.72
C ILE A 184 -9.54 -11.95 19.83
N ALA A 185 -8.34 -11.64 20.36
CA ALA A 185 -8.17 -10.61 21.39
C ALA A 185 -8.64 -9.23 20.90
N THR A 186 -8.31 -8.86 19.67
CA THR A 186 -8.78 -7.61 19.06
C THR A 186 -10.31 -7.55 18.94
N ASN A 187 -10.95 -8.63 18.46
CA ASN A 187 -12.41 -8.68 18.36
C ASN A 187 -13.10 -8.61 19.73
N LEU A 188 -12.56 -9.32 20.74
CA LEU A 188 -13.10 -9.30 22.09
C LEU A 188 -12.97 -7.90 22.70
N ASN A 189 -11.84 -7.22 22.49
CA ASN A 189 -11.63 -5.86 22.93
C ASN A 189 -12.65 -4.88 22.30
N ASN A 190 -12.94 -5.03 21.01
CA ASN A 190 -13.93 -4.20 20.33
C ASN A 190 -15.36 -4.55 20.73
N LEU A 191 -15.69 -5.84 20.93
CA LEU A 191 -17.01 -6.27 21.39
C LEU A 191 -17.35 -5.78 22.81
N CYS A 192 -16.36 -5.50 23.67
CA CYS A 192 -16.61 -4.93 24.98
C CYS A 192 -17.27 -3.54 24.93
N LEU A 193 -17.14 -2.84 23.80
CA LEU A 193 -17.75 -1.52 23.65
C LEU A 193 -19.27 -1.59 23.43
N TYR A 194 -19.80 -2.72 22.93
CA TYR A 194 -21.16 -2.79 22.39
C TYR A 194 -22.10 -3.76 23.08
N GLN A 195 -21.63 -4.86 23.67
CA GLN A 195 -22.50 -5.92 24.15
C GLN A 195 -22.59 -6.03 25.66
N GLY A 196 -23.83 -6.18 26.12
CA GLY A 196 -24.15 -6.69 27.45
C GLY A 196 -23.91 -5.73 28.59
N ASP A 197 -24.08 -6.24 29.76
CA ASP A 197 -23.81 -5.54 31.00
C ASP A 197 -22.27 -5.37 31.22
N THR A 198 -21.92 -4.51 32.15
CA THR A 198 -20.53 -4.21 32.51
C THR A 198 -19.74 -5.48 32.85
N LYS A 199 -20.35 -6.48 33.50
CA LYS A 199 -19.68 -7.74 33.87
C LYS A 199 -19.28 -8.54 32.64
N LYS A 200 -20.16 -8.67 31.65
CA LYS A 200 -19.87 -9.35 30.40
C LYS A 200 -18.78 -8.62 29.61
N LYS A 201 -18.87 -7.28 29.54
CA LYS A 201 -17.83 -6.45 28.88
C LYS A 201 -16.46 -6.64 29.51
N LEU A 202 -16.38 -6.62 30.85
CA LEU A 202 -15.13 -6.86 31.58
C LEU A 202 -14.58 -8.27 31.34
N SER A 203 -15.45 -9.30 31.21
CA SER A 203 -14.98 -10.66 30.90
C SER A 203 -14.33 -10.77 29.52
N PHE A 204 -14.86 -10.08 28.51
CA PHE A 204 -14.22 -10.00 27.18
C PHE A 204 -12.86 -9.33 27.23
N ILE A 205 -12.74 -8.21 27.95
CA ILE A 205 -11.46 -7.49 28.11
C ILE A 205 -10.46 -8.39 28.86
N GLN A 206 -10.85 -9.09 29.91
CA GLN A 206 -9.97 -9.97 30.67
C GLN A 206 -9.45 -11.13 29.82
N GLU A 207 -10.30 -11.74 28.96
CA GLU A 207 -9.88 -12.76 27.99
C GLU A 207 -8.87 -12.17 26.99
N ALA A 208 -9.15 -10.97 26.46
CA ALA A 208 -8.23 -10.28 25.54
C ALA A 208 -6.88 -9.96 26.22
N ILE A 209 -6.86 -9.47 27.47
CA ILE A 209 -5.63 -9.22 28.24
C ILE A 209 -4.83 -10.49 28.43
N ALA A 210 -5.48 -11.61 28.78
CA ALA A 210 -4.80 -12.89 28.96
C ALA A 210 -4.08 -13.35 27.69
N ILE A 211 -4.75 -13.23 26.55
CA ILE A 211 -4.16 -13.53 25.25
C ILE A 211 -3.00 -12.59 24.92
N ASN A 212 -3.20 -11.27 25.06
CA ASN A 212 -2.22 -10.26 24.71
C ASN A 212 -0.97 -10.27 25.60
N LYS A 213 -1.08 -10.69 26.85
CA LYS A 213 0.08 -10.94 27.73
C LYS A 213 0.96 -12.09 27.20
N ASN A 214 0.33 -13.18 26.75
CA ASN A 214 1.08 -14.31 26.18
C ASN A 214 1.74 -13.98 24.84
N LEU A 215 1.23 -12.98 24.14
CA LEU A 215 1.76 -12.50 22.85
C LEU A 215 2.73 -11.32 22.98
N ASP A 216 2.98 -10.82 24.20
CA ASP A 216 3.74 -9.59 24.49
C ASP A 216 3.25 -8.37 23.67
N ALA A 217 1.94 -8.27 23.43
CA ALA A 217 1.33 -7.27 22.59
C ALA A 217 1.09 -5.95 23.38
N GLN A 218 2.16 -5.19 23.63
CA GLN A 218 2.18 -4.01 24.48
C GLN A 218 1.15 -2.96 24.07
N TRP A 219 1.00 -2.69 22.77
CA TRP A 219 0.00 -1.75 22.24
C TRP A 219 -1.41 -2.21 22.58
N SER A 220 -1.72 -3.49 22.29
CA SER A 220 -3.04 -4.06 22.57
C SER A 220 -3.35 -4.13 24.08
N LEU A 221 -2.33 -4.35 24.93
CA LEU A 221 -2.48 -4.28 26.38
C LEU A 221 -2.86 -2.86 26.85
N GLY A 222 -2.21 -1.84 26.29
CA GLY A 222 -2.57 -0.44 26.58
C GLY A 222 -4.03 -0.14 26.21
N GLU A 223 -4.46 -0.56 25.03
CA GLU A 223 -5.85 -0.40 24.58
C GLU A 223 -6.85 -1.16 25.47
N ASN A 224 -6.56 -2.42 25.80
CA ASN A 224 -7.41 -3.22 26.69
C ASN A 224 -7.57 -2.57 28.08
N TYR A 225 -6.49 -2.06 28.67
CA TYR A 225 -6.56 -1.41 29.96
C TYR A 225 -7.28 -0.05 29.92
N ASN A 226 -7.19 0.72 28.82
CA ASN A 226 -8.03 1.91 28.62
C ASN A 226 -9.51 1.54 28.59
N ASN A 227 -9.88 0.52 27.81
CA ASN A 227 -11.25 0.02 27.74
C ASN A 227 -11.74 -0.55 29.08
N MET A 228 -10.88 -1.25 29.82
CA MET A 228 -11.19 -1.73 31.17
C MET A 228 -11.50 -0.57 32.12
N GLY A 229 -10.67 0.46 32.10
CA GLY A 229 -10.88 1.68 32.88
C GLY A 229 -12.20 2.37 32.56
N LYS A 230 -12.53 2.47 31.25
CA LYS A 230 -13.81 2.99 30.77
C LYS A 230 -15.02 2.16 31.32
N GLN A 231 -14.93 0.82 31.27
CA GLN A 231 -15.99 -0.03 31.80
C GLN A 231 -16.13 0.08 33.33
N TYR A 232 -15.05 0.20 34.06
CA TYR A 232 -15.09 0.46 35.51
C TYR A 232 -15.68 1.84 35.85
N TYR A 233 -15.41 2.87 35.02
CA TYR A 233 -16.06 4.18 35.14
C TYR A 233 -17.57 4.07 34.98
N PHE A 234 -18.08 3.40 33.95
CA PHE A 234 -19.53 3.20 33.78
C PHE A 234 -20.16 2.33 34.87
N GLY A 235 -19.37 1.47 35.49
CA GLY A 235 -19.78 0.69 36.66
C GLY A 235 -19.58 1.41 38.01
N GLU A 236 -19.27 2.70 38.00
CA GLU A 236 -19.01 3.56 39.19
C GLU A 236 -17.90 3.06 40.13
N GLN A 237 -17.00 2.19 39.61
CA GLN A 237 -15.86 1.64 40.33
C GLN A 237 -14.61 2.50 40.08
N TYR A 238 -14.68 3.78 40.50
CA TYR A 238 -13.69 4.80 40.18
C TYR A 238 -12.24 4.47 40.60
N PRO A 239 -11.97 3.88 41.79
CA PRO A 239 -10.60 3.47 42.12
C PRO A 239 -10.02 2.44 41.18
N LYS A 240 -10.82 1.42 40.75
CA LYS A 240 -10.40 0.41 39.79
C LYS A 240 -10.24 0.99 38.37
N ALA A 241 -11.07 1.99 38.03
CA ALA A 241 -10.94 2.72 36.77
C ALA A 241 -9.58 3.42 36.69
N LEU A 242 -9.18 4.17 37.71
CA LEU A 242 -7.88 4.84 37.76
C LEU A 242 -6.71 3.86 37.72
N GLU A 243 -6.79 2.75 38.47
CA GLU A 243 -5.76 1.69 38.41
C GLU A 243 -5.58 1.11 37.03
N ALA A 244 -6.69 0.78 36.34
CA ALA A 244 -6.64 0.26 34.98
C ALA A 244 -6.08 1.29 34.02
N LEU A 245 -6.55 2.54 34.09
CA LEU A 245 -6.07 3.62 33.22
C LEU A 245 -4.58 3.93 33.46
N GLN A 246 -4.08 3.84 34.68
CA GLN A 246 -2.66 4.02 34.97
C GLN A 246 -1.81 2.93 34.27
N LYS A 247 -2.26 1.66 34.28
CA LYS A 247 -1.60 0.57 33.53
C LYS A 247 -1.62 0.84 32.03
N ALA A 248 -2.75 1.32 31.49
CA ALA A 248 -2.84 1.71 30.09
C ALA A 248 -1.79 2.78 29.73
N TYR A 249 -1.67 3.81 30.56
CA TYR A 249 -0.70 4.89 30.36
C TYR A 249 0.75 4.38 30.40
N GLU A 250 1.09 3.47 31.29
CA GLU A 250 2.44 2.88 31.37
C GLU A 250 2.80 2.13 30.08
N TYR A 251 1.91 1.26 29.58
CA TYR A 251 2.09 0.58 28.30
C TYR A 251 2.23 1.58 27.14
N ALA A 252 1.30 2.52 27.03
CA ALA A 252 1.27 3.49 25.94
C ALA A 252 2.50 4.40 25.90
N ARG A 253 2.95 4.88 27.08
CA ARG A 253 4.14 5.72 27.22
C ARG A 253 5.42 4.98 26.80
N ASN A 254 5.57 3.73 27.22
CA ASN A 254 6.76 2.93 26.93
C ASN A 254 6.99 2.74 25.42
N ILE A 255 5.90 2.58 24.65
CA ILE A 255 5.97 2.37 23.20
C ILE A 255 5.73 3.67 22.40
N GLY A 256 5.38 4.78 23.07
CA GLY A 256 5.10 6.08 22.44
C GLY A 256 3.80 6.14 21.65
N ALA A 257 2.78 5.35 22.04
CA ALA A 257 1.48 5.30 21.39
C ALA A 257 0.61 6.49 21.79
N LYS A 258 0.69 7.58 21.01
CA LYS A 258 0.00 8.86 21.30
C LYS A 258 -1.52 8.72 21.41
N GLU A 259 -2.13 7.87 20.55
CA GLU A 259 -3.58 7.64 20.58
C GLU A 259 -4.02 7.05 21.93
N LEU A 260 -3.33 6.02 22.41
CA LEU A 260 -3.65 5.39 23.70
C LEU A 260 -3.41 6.34 24.88
N ILE A 261 -2.44 7.25 24.77
CA ILE A 261 -2.21 8.29 25.78
C ILE A 261 -3.36 9.31 25.76
N CYS A 262 -3.89 9.64 24.59
CA CYS A 262 -5.06 10.50 24.44
C CYS A 262 -6.29 9.89 25.11
N ASP A 263 -6.58 8.61 24.86
CA ASP A 263 -7.66 7.86 25.51
C ASP A 263 -7.52 7.81 27.04
N TYR A 264 -6.30 7.58 27.54
CA TYR A 264 -6.02 7.64 28.98
C TYR A 264 -6.37 9.01 29.57
N TYR A 265 -5.97 10.10 28.93
CA TYR A 265 -6.28 11.43 29.40
C TYR A 265 -7.80 11.69 29.37
N GLU A 266 -8.48 11.28 28.34
CA GLU A 266 -9.92 11.41 28.22
C GLU A 266 -10.63 10.67 29.34
N TYR A 267 -10.42 9.37 29.47
CA TYR A 267 -11.14 8.53 30.43
C TYR A 267 -10.76 8.87 31.89
N SER A 268 -9.50 9.21 32.15
CA SER A 268 -9.12 9.67 33.50
C SER A 268 -9.75 11.00 33.86
N SER A 269 -9.96 11.91 32.89
CA SER A 269 -10.68 13.17 33.15
C SER A 269 -12.12 12.92 33.58
N TRP A 270 -12.81 11.95 32.97
CA TRP A 270 -14.17 11.56 33.38
C TRP A 270 -14.22 11.02 34.79
N VAL A 271 -13.26 10.17 35.16
CA VAL A 271 -13.18 9.59 36.49
C VAL A 271 -12.93 10.69 37.56
N TYR A 272 -11.95 11.57 37.31
CA TYR A 272 -11.66 12.67 38.24
C TYR A 272 -12.84 13.62 38.41
N ALA A 273 -13.56 13.93 37.33
CA ALA A 273 -14.79 14.74 37.42
C ALA A 273 -15.88 14.03 38.24
N ALA A 274 -16.06 12.72 38.09
CA ALA A 274 -17.05 11.95 38.83
C ALA A 274 -16.78 11.86 40.35
N ILE A 275 -15.50 11.90 40.76
CA ILE A 275 -15.14 11.92 42.20
C ILE A 275 -15.00 13.33 42.77
N GLY A 276 -15.27 14.38 41.98
CA GLY A 276 -15.23 15.77 42.39
C GLY A 276 -13.85 16.43 42.38
N ASP A 277 -12.82 15.75 41.88
CA ASP A 277 -11.47 16.34 41.71
C ASP A 277 -11.40 17.09 40.38
N TYR A 278 -12.00 18.26 40.33
CA TYR A 278 -12.11 19.06 39.11
C TYR A 278 -10.77 19.60 38.61
N ASP A 279 -9.79 19.80 39.51
CA ASP A 279 -8.45 20.24 39.13
C ASP A 279 -7.72 19.17 38.27
N GLN A 280 -7.74 17.92 38.75
CA GLN A 280 -7.19 16.81 37.96
C GLN A 280 -8.00 16.56 36.69
N ALA A 281 -9.32 16.63 36.75
CA ALA A 281 -10.18 16.49 35.59
C ALA A 281 -9.83 17.51 34.51
N TYR A 282 -9.72 18.80 34.86
CA TYR A 282 -9.33 19.86 33.94
C TYR A 282 -7.92 19.65 33.37
N LYS A 283 -6.96 19.30 34.21
CA LYS A 283 -5.59 19.00 33.78
C LYS A 283 -5.55 17.88 32.75
N ARG A 284 -6.25 16.76 32.99
CA ARG A 284 -6.32 15.64 32.05
C ARG A 284 -7.01 16.01 30.74
N LEU A 285 -8.13 16.75 30.85
CA LEU A 285 -8.85 17.22 29.66
C LEU A 285 -7.99 18.16 28.80
N SER A 286 -7.23 19.06 29.42
CA SER A 286 -6.31 19.96 28.71
C SER A 286 -5.19 19.19 28.00
N GLN A 287 -4.64 18.15 28.64
CA GLN A 287 -3.62 17.26 28.04
C GLN A 287 -4.21 16.47 26.88
N MET A 288 -5.43 15.94 27.04
CA MET A 288 -6.15 15.25 25.97
C MET A 288 -6.36 16.19 24.76
N TYR A 289 -6.86 17.40 25.00
CA TYR A 289 -7.13 18.37 23.93
C TYR A 289 -5.86 18.75 23.16
N ALA A 290 -4.74 18.99 23.84
CA ALA A 290 -3.47 19.30 23.20
C ALA A 290 -2.99 18.15 22.30
N LEU A 291 -3.07 16.92 22.80
CA LEU A 291 -2.65 15.73 22.04
C LEU A 291 -3.62 15.38 20.91
N SER A 292 -4.93 15.51 21.15
CA SER A 292 -5.98 15.29 20.12
C SER A 292 -5.82 16.26 18.95
N LYS A 293 -5.49 17.54 19.23
CA LYS A 293 -5.22 18.53 18.18
C LYS A 293 -4.01 18.13 17.31
N GLU A 294 -3.01 17.49 17.90
CA GLU A 294 -1.87 16.95 17.14
C GLU A 294 -2.29 15.77 16.25
N LEU A 295 -3.14 14.87 16.77
CA LEU A 295 -3.58 13.65 16.08
C LEU A 295 -4.63 13.92 14.98
N GLN A 296 -5.59 14.81 15.27
CA GLN A 296 -6.77 15.06 14.42
C GLN A 296 -6.74 16.48 13.85
N SER A 297 -6.02 16.71 12.79
CA SER A 297 -6.12 17.95 12.04
C SER A 297 -6.90 17.74 10.74
N SER A 298 -8.19 18.09 10.71
CA SER A 298 -9.00 18.09 9.48
C SER A 298 -8.37 18.94 8.37
N ASN A 299 -7.66 20.00 8.74
CA ASN A 299 -6.86 20.79 7.79
C ASN A 299 -5.66 20.00 7.26
N LYS A 300 -5.05 19.15 8.06
CA LYS A 300 -3.97 18.26 7.61
C LYS A 300 -4.47 17.27 6.55
N LEU A 301 -5.60 16.62 6.79
CA LEU A 301 -6.18 15.67 5.82
C LEU A 301 -6.48 16.37 4.49
N ARG A 302 -7.15 17.53 4.51
CA ARG A 302 -7.45 18.30 3.30
C ARG A 302 -6.19 18.73 2.55
N ASN A 303 -5.15 19.16 3.25
CA ASN A 303 -3.88 19.55 2.63
C ASN A 303 -3.17 18.36 2.00
N ILE A 304 -3.17 17.20 2.69
CA ILE A 304 -2.61 15.94 2.16
C ILE A 304 -3.37 15.49 0.91
N GLU A 305 -4.70 15.52 0.92
CA GLU A 305 -5.52 15.16 -0.24
C GLU A 305 -5.28 16.09 -1.42
N GLN A 306 -5.10 17.39 -1.19
CA GLN A 306 -4.74 18.36 -2.23
C GLN A 306 -3.34 18.06 -2.79
N GLU A 307 -2.33 17.81 -1.93
CA GLU A 307 -0.97 17.46 -2.36
C GLU A 307 -0.97 16.17 -3.19
N ILE A 308 -1.70 15.13 -2.74
CA ILE A 308 -1.84 13.86 -3.45
C ILE A 308 -2.55 14.05 -4.79
N SER A 309 -3.63 14.83 -4.83
CA SER A 309 -4.37 15.12 -6.06
C SER A 309 -3.51 15.88 -7.06
N TYR A 310 -2.73 16.87 -6.60
CA TYR A 310 -1.79 17.60 -7.43
C TYR A 310 -0.70 16.69 -7.99
N LYS A 311 -0.11 15.82 -7.17
CA LYS A 311 0.91 14.86 -7.58
C LYS A 311 0.36 13.88 -8.64
N ARG A 312 -0.85 13.35 -8.44
CA ARG A 312 -1.53 12.50 -9.43
C ARG A 312 -1.76 13.21 -10.76
N TYR A 313 -2.18 14.46 -10.71
CA TYR A 313 -2.35 15.28 -11.91
C TYR A 313 -1.02 15.43 -12.67
N GLN A 314 0.08 15.71 -11.97
CA GLN A 314 1.41 15.80 -12.57
C GLN A 314 1.85 14.45 -13.19
N ASP A 315 1.66 13.34 -12.48
CA ASP A 315 1.99 12.01 -12.96
C ASP A 315 1.18 11.64 -14.23
N GLN A 316 -0.11 11.95 -14.26
CA GLN A 316 -0.97 11.75 -15.45
C GLN A 316 -0.52 12.62 -16.62
N LYS A 317 -0.20 13.87 -16.38
CA LYS A 317 0.31 14.80 -17.41
C LYS A 317 1.61 14.26 -18.00
N TYR A 318 2.55 13.85 -17.14
CA TYR A 318 3.83 13.26 -17.59
C TYR A 318 3.62 11.97 -18.39
N ALA A 319 2.75 11.07 -17.94
CA ALA A 319 2.41 9.86 -18.66
C ALA A 319 1.82 10.14 -20.06
N THR A 320 0.95 11.15 -20.16
CA THR A 320 0.35 11.58 -21.44
C THR A 320 1.43 12.14 -22.38
N GLU A 321 2.33 13.00 -21.87
CA GLU A 321 3.44 13.57 -22.65
C GLU A 321 4.39 12.45 -23.14
N MET A 322 4.69 11.46 -22.31
CA MET A 322 5.50 10.31 -22.69
C MET A 322 4.82 9.44 -23.76
N GLN A 323 3.50 9.22 -23.66
CA GLN A 323 2.73 8.51 -24.70
C GLN A 323 2.77 9.25 -26.04
N GLU A 324 2.61 10.57 -26.03
CA GLU A 324 2.72 11.38 -27.25
C GLU A 324 4.13 11.29 -27.88
N GLN A 325 5.18 11.35 -27.07
CA GLN A 325 6.55 11.20 -27.55
C GLN A 325 6.77 9.82 -28.14
N THR A 326 6.32 8.77 -27.47
CA THR A 326 6.42 7.38 -27.97
C THR A 326 5.70 7.23 -29.29
N TYR A 327 4.49 7.76 -29.41
CA TYR A 327 3.73 7.76 -30.67
C TYR A 327 4.45 8.49 -31.80
N LYS A 328 5.07 9.65 -31.53
CA LYS A 328 5.87 10.41 -32.51
C LYS A 328 7.08 9.59 -32.98
N ILE A 329 7.76 8.88 -32.06
CA ILE A 329 8.90 8.03 -32.38
C ILE A 329 8.47 6.84 -33.25
N GLU A 330 7.34 6.19 -32.93
CA GLU A 330 6.80 5.08 -33.73
C GLU A 330 6.37 5.54 -35.12
N LEU A 331 5.76 6.73 -35.23
CA LEU A 331 5.41 7.33 -36.52
C LEU A 331 6.65 7.60 -37.38
N LEU A 332 7.72 8.16 -36.77
CA LEU A 332 8.99 8.38 -37.46
C LEU A 332 9.63 7.06 -37.93
N LYS A 333 9.65 6.03 -37.10
CA LYS A 333 10.14 4.70 -37.47
C LYS A 333 9.36 4.14 -38.64
N ARG A 334 8.01 4.21 -38.61
CA ARG A 334 7.15 3.76 -39.71
C ARG A 334 7.43 4.49 -41.02
N ASN A 335 7.60 5.82 -40.96
CA ASN A 335 7.90 6.64 -42.13
C ASN A 335 9.29 6.32 -42.72
N LEU A 336 10.29 6.07 -41.89
CA LEU A 336 11.62 5.60 -42.30
C LEU A 336 11.57 4.23 -43.00
N TRP A 337 10.77 3.29 -42.49
CA TRP A 337 10.55 2.00 -43.11
C TRP A 337 9.87 2.12 -44.48
N LEU A 338 8.88 3.02 -44.61
CA LEU A 338 8.21 3.32 -45.89
C LEU A 338 9.19 3.91 -46.91
N LEU A 339 10.00 4.89 -46.52
CA LEU A 339 11.02 5.49 -47.35
C LEU A 339 12.06 4.45 -47.81
N GLY A 340 12.51 3.60 -46.89
CA GLY A 340 13.44 2.51 -47.19
C GLY A 340 12.86 1.52 -48.20
N SER A 341 11.60 1.14 -48.06
CA SER A 341 10.91 0.26 -49.00
C SER A 341 10.74 0.90 -50.39
N ILE A 342 10.43 2.17 -50.49
CA ILE A 342 10.35 2.92 -51.77
C ILE A 342 11.71 2.95 -52.47
N LEU A 343 12.79 3.20 -51.73
CA LEU A 343 14.17 3.18 -52.26
C LEU A 343 14.55 1.80 -52.80
N VAL A 344 14.25 0.73 -52.10
CA VAL A 344 14.51 -0.65 -52.55
C VAL A 344 13.73 -0.98 -53.81
N LEU A 345 12.43 -0.60 -53.87
CA LEU A 345 11.60 -0.79 -55.06
C LEU A 345 12.11 0.03 -56.24
N GLY A 346 12.53 1.29 -56.00
CA GLY A 346 13.13 2.14 -57.02
C GLY A 346 14.43 1.56 -57.59
N LEU A 347 15.31 1.01 -56.77
CA LEU A 347 16.52 0.29 -57.19
C LEU A 347 16.18 -0.98 -58.00
N ALA A 348 15.23 -1.77 -57.51
CA ALA A 348 14.80 -2.99 -58.26
C ALA A 348 14.21 -2.63 -59.60
N PHE A 349 13.41 -1.58 -59.71
CA PHE A 349 12.85 -1.08 -60.97
C PHE A 349 13.93 -0.55 -61.90
N SER A 350 14.93 0.18 -61.42
CA SER A 350 16.08 0.68 -62.19
C SER A 350 16.90 -0.47 -62.75
N ILE A 351 17.14 -1.52 -61.96
CA ILE A 351 17.83 -2.76 -62.43
C ILE A 351 16.97 -3.47 -63.51
N PHE A 352 15.65 -3.52 -63.32
CA PHE A 352 14.75 -4.09 -64.30
C PHE A 352 14.80 -3.32 -65.63
N LEU A 353 14.73 -2.00 -65.61
CA LEU A 353 14.83 -1.14 -66.80
C LEU A 353 16.18 -1.30 -67.50
N TYR A 354 17.27 -1.36 -66.75
CA TYR A 354 18.61 -1.59 -67.32
C TYR A 354 18.71 -2.96 -68.00
N LYS A 355 18.20 -4.03 -67.40
CA LYS A 355 18.18 -5.38 -68.03
C LYS A 355 17.27 -5.40 -69.24
N TRP A 356 16.09 -4.75 -69.21
CA TRP A 356 15.19 -4.64 -70.35
C TRP A 356 15.81 -3.86 -71.51
N TYR A 357 16.45 -2.71 -71.23
CA TYR A 357 17.19 -1.92 -72.23
C TYR A 357 18.34 -2.74 -72.88
N LYS A 358 19.12 -3.44 -72.10
CA LYS A 358 20.20 -4.32 -72.59
C LYS A 358 19.69 -5.45 -73.49
N ARG A 359 18.54 -6.07 -73.18
CA ARG A 359 17.86 -7.06 -74.03
C ARG A 359 17.39 -6.45 -75.37
N ARG A 360 16.83 -5.25 -75.33
CA ARG A 360 16.36 -4.56 -76.55
C ARG A 360 17.50 -4.19 -77.52
N LYS A 361 18.63 -3.71 -77.00
CA LYS A 361 19.86 -3.49 -77.79
C LYS A 361 20.45 -4.75 -78.37
N GLY A 362 20.33 -5.92 -77.74
CA GLY A 362 20.79 -7.18 -78.25
C GLY A 362 19.90 -7.76 -79.34
N LEU A 363 18.72 -7.22 -79.60
CA LEU A 363 17.78 -7.64 -80.62
C LEU A 363 17.83 -6.80 -81.94
N GLN A 364 18.72 -5.77 -81.99
CA GLN A 364 18.81 -4.88 -83.19
C GLN A 364 19.84 -5.21 -84.31
N PRO A 365 20.64 -6.27 -84.32
CA PRO A 365 21.55 -6.45 -85.46
C PRO A 365 21.08 -7.42 -86.57
N VAL A 366 19.85 -7.90 -86.63
CA VAL A 366 19.49 -8.91 -87.64
C VAL A 366 18.68 -8.38 -88.84
N SER A 367 18.19 -7.10 -88.75
CA SER A 367 17.32 -6.57 -89.82
C SER A 367 18.01 -5.81 -90.95
N TYR A 368 19.31 -5.47 -90.82
CA TYR A 368 19.99 -4.69 -91.89
C TYR A 368 20.86 -5.51 -92.85
N THR A 369 21.20 -6.75 -92.57
CA THR A 369 22.00 -7.56 -93.46
C THR A 369 21.18 -8.31 -94.52
N HIS A 370 19.88 -8.50 -94.37
CA HIS A 370 19.03 -9.16 -95.41
C HIS A 370 18.47 -8.19 -96.44
N LEU A 371 18.43 -6.91 -96.24
CA LEU A 371 18.00 -5.96 -97.32
C LEU A 371 19.11 -5.63 -98.32
N ARG A 372 20.41 -5.81 -98.01
CA ARG A 372 21.50 -5.53 -98.93
C ARG A 372 21.85 -6.73 -99.92
N ALA A 373 21.31 -7.90 -99.62
CA ALA A 373 21.55 -9.09 -100.47
C ALA A 373 20.55 -9.22 -101.65
N HIS A 374 19.46 -8.44 -101.66
CA HIS A 374 18.47 -8.46 -102.76
C HIS A 374 18.64 -7.38 -103.83
N GLU A 375 19.52 -6.34 -103.61
CA GLU A 375 19.76 -5.28 -104.58
C GLU A 375 20.93 -5.53 -105.52
N THR A 376 21.68 -6.62 -105.38
CA THR A 376 22.82 -6.97 -106.27
C THR A 376 22.54 -8.07 -107.23
N CYS A 377 21.29 -8.53 -107.43
CA CYS A 377 20.94 -9.58 -108.43
C CYS A 377 19.95 -9.12 -109.54
N ALA A 378 19.80 -7.79 -109.72
CA ALA A 378 18.88 -7.28 -110.77
C ALA A 378 19.59 -6.45 -111.87
N ASP A 379 20.90 -6.64 -112.05
CA ASP A 379 21.62 -6.14 -113.25
C ASP A 379 22.61 -7.18 -113.74
N LEU A 380 22.12 -8.12 -114.54
CA LEU A 380 22.77 -8.85 -115.64
C LEU A 380 21.72 -9.52 -116.55
#